data_687df63400c0bc350ab4ba91cd3eb0ae
#
_entry.id   687df63400c0bc350ab4ba91cd3eb0ae
#
_cell.length_a   1.000
_cell.length_b   1.000
_cell.length_c   1.000
_cell.angle_alpha   90.00
_cell.angle_beta   90.00
_cell.angle_gamma   90.00
#
_symmetry.space_group_name_H-M   'P 1'
#
loop_
_entity.id
_entity.type
_entity.pdbx_description
1 polymer ?
#
loop_
_entity_poly.entity_id
_entity_poly.type
_entity_poly.pdbx_seq_one_letter_code
_entity_poly.pdbx_strand_id
1 'polypeptide(L)'
;MKKFQRSLLIALMFVLGTNFCDAISVKFYVESDKGEKLPPNVEIAERNLAAVLDAINTAYFDRTRISNRNLKMSDLAKKSVESIYASSPFYCTDKEFAAHVWVYSNGFEARNIPIMLTHKGEKFGDESFVCAVAEFDNSGTVIDFRLQISTHIASRWNELDENYNEVTDLRQKEIIGRTLEDFRTAYCRKDIKTIEDMFSDQALIITGRVIKRVTQGDKRMMTSQVTYNRQTKQQYIANLRNAFARNKFIKVDFDDISIKRSEKDPSMFGIKLTQSWMSTNYDDKGTLFLIFKFPSNGDPSIEVRTWTPEGFENDDISTLSGFGL
;
A
#
# COMPACT_ATOMS: atom_id res chain seq x y z
N MET A 1 8.04 3.51 68.58
CA MET A 1 7.01 2.94 67.72
C MET A 1 6.53 3.85 66.58
N LYS A 2 6.80 5.17 66.54
CA LYS A 2 6.33 6.07 65.44
C LYS A 2 7.25 6.18 64.21
N LYS A 3 8.49 5.69 64.25
CA LYS A 3 9.43 5.72 63.10
C LYS A 3 9.31 4.55 62.15
N PHE A 4 8.73 3.43 62.57
CA PHE A 4 8.60 2.22 61.77
C PHE A 4 7.38 2.27 60.81
N GLN A 5 6.35 3.05 61.15
CA GLN A 5 5.16 3.21 60.29
C GLN A 5 5.37 4.14 59.10
N ARG A 6 6.35 5.07 59.15
CA ARG A 6 6.62 5.94 57.97
C ARG A 6 7.43 5.26 56.87
N SER A 7 8.27 4.30 57.22
CA SER A 7 9.05 3.55 56.21
C SER A 7 8.22 2.52 55.47
N LEU A 8 7.15 2.00 56.08
CA LEU A 8 6.25 1.04 55.43
C LEU A 8 5.32 1.72 54.42
N LEU A 9 4.96 2.99 54.64
CA LEU A 9 4.12 3.74 53.72
C LEU A 9 4.87 4.17 52.44
N ILE A 10 6.18 4.40 52.55
CA ILE A 10 7.02 4.78 51.38
C ILE A 10 7.34 3.54 50.55
N ALA A 11 7.48 2.35 51.13
CA ALA A 11 7.69 1.10 50.41
C ALA A 11 6.41 0.61 49.66
N LEU A 12 5.21 0.98 50.16
CA LEU A 12 3.95 0.60 49.52
C LEU A 12 3.58 1.54 48.33
N MET A 13 4.16 2.75 48.27
CA MET A 13 3.98 3.63 47.11
C MET A 13 4.88 3.28 45.92
N PHE A 14 5.92 2.46 46.10
CA PHE A 14 6.79 2.02 45.02
C PHE A 14 6.33 0.71 44.33
N VAL A 15 5.30 0.03 44.83
CA VAL A 15 4.77 -1.22 44.25
C VAL A 15 3.49 -0.99 43.43
N LEU A 16 2.91 0.20 43.46
CA LEU A 16 1.84 0.64 42.55
C LEU A 16 2.39 1.59 41.47
N GLY A 17 3.57 1.29 40.97
CA GLY A 17 3.97 1.72 39.63
C GLY A 17 3.08 0.95 38.64
N THR A 18 1.84 1.38 38.50
CA THR A 18 1.09 1.13 37.29
C THR A 18 1.97 1.65 36.18
N ASN A 19 2.54 0.75 35.39
CA ASN A 19 2.97 1.07 34.05
C ASN A 19 1.70 1.59 33.35
N PHE A 20 1.44 2.90 33.49
CA PHE A 20 0.63 3.60 32.52
C PHE A 20 1.42 3.47 31.22
N CYS A 21 1.14 2.45 30.46
CA CYS A 21 1.49 2.40 29.07
C CYS A 21 0.75 3.61 28.48
N ASP A 22 1.44 4.73 28.32
CA ASP A 22 0.84 5.91 27.73
C ASP A 22 0.25 5.44 26.38
N ALA A 23 -1.07 5.61 26.22
CA ALA A 23 -1.77 5.20 25.03
C ALA A 23 -1.22 5.97 23.82
N ILE A 24 -1.18 5.32 22.66
CA ILE A 24 -0.75 5.96 21.42
C ILE A 24 -1.67 7.13 21.11
N SER A 25 -1.08 8.27 20.76
CA SER A 25 -1.76 9.48 20.30
C SER A 25 -1.42 9.75 18.84
N VAL A 26 -2.45 9.83 18.00
CA VAL A 26 -2.29 10.12 16.57
C VAL A 26 -2.94 11.46 16.27
N LYS A 27 -2.26 12.31 15.52
CA LYS A 27 -2.80 13.53 14.92
C LYS A 27 -2.72 13.47 13.41
N PHE A 28 -3.81 13.87 12.76
CA PHE A 28 -3.88 13.93 11.32
C PHE A 28 -3.68 15.36 10.81
N TYR A 29 -2.96 15.49 9.72
CA TYR A 29 -2.79 16.76 9.02
C TYR A 29 -2.91 16.55 7.50
N VAL A 30 -3.35 17.56 6.79
CA VAL A 30 -3.38 17.61 5.33
C VAL A 30 -2.34 18.61 4.89
N GLU A 31 -1.40 18.17 4.07
CA GLU A 31 -0.44 19.05 3.41
C GLU A 31 -1.06 19.46 2.07
N SER A 32 -1.66 20.64 2.02
CA SER A 32 -2.46 21.02 0.86
C SER A 32 -2.07 22.35 0.29
N ASP A 33 -1.43 22.31 -0.87
CA ASP A 33 -1.33 23.45 -1.78
C ASP A 33 -2.67 23.75 -2.47
N LYS A 34 -3.64 22.83 -2.40
CA LYS A 34 -4.95 22.90 -3.08
C LYS A 34 -6.10 23.32 -2.15
N GLY A 35 -5.82 23.66 -0.88
CA GLY A 35 -6.85 24.06 0.08
C GLY A 35 -7.74 22.92 0.58
N GLU A 36 -7.30 21.68 0.44
CA GLU A 36 -7.99 20.52 1.02
C GLU A 36 -8.07 20.67 2.53
N LYS A 37 -9.18 20.24 3.11
CA LYS A 37 -9.42 20.28 4.55
C LYS A 37 -9.48 18.86 5.10
N LEU A 38 -9.13 18.73 6.37
CA LEU A 38 -9.36 17.49 7.08
C LEU A 38 -10.82 17.03 6.92
N PRO A 39 -11.05 15.72 6.70
CA PRO A 39 -12.38 15.18 6.53
C PRO A 39 -13.21 15.33 7.82
N PRO A 40 -14.53 15.34 7.74
CA PRO A 40 -15.37 15.24 8.93
C PRO A 40 -15.07 13.92 9.66
N ASN A 41 -15.23 13.90 10.98
CA ASN A 41 -14.96 12.74 11.83
C ASN A 41 -13.47 12.32 11.92
N VAL A 42 -12.53 13.19 11.55
CA VAL A 42 -11.09 12.92 11.68
C VAL A 42 -10.70 12.52 13.09
N GLU A 43 -11.23 13.17 14.12
CA GLU A 43 -10.95 12.82 15.53
C GLU A 43 -11.44 11.41 15.90
N ILE A 44 -12.48 10.91 15.25
CA ILE A 44 -12.95 9.53 15.43
C ILE A 44 -11.95 8.57 14.81
N ALA A 45 -11.43 8.88 13.62
CA ALA A 45 -10.43 8.08 12.94
C ALA A 45 -9.10 8.07 13.71
N GLU A 46 -8.64 9.21 14.24
CA GLU A 46 -7.46 9.30 15.11
C GLU A 46 -7.58 8.34 16.31
N ARG A 47 -8.70 8.39 17.01
CA ARG A 47 -8.97 7.48 18.14
C ARG A 47 -9.03 6.01 17.73
N ASN A 48 -9.67 5.72 16.60
CA ASN A 48 -9.77 4.35 16.11
C ASN A 48 -8.40 3.80 15.69
N LEU A 49 -7.57 4.60 15.01
CA LEU A 49 -6.20 4.21 14.66
C LEU A 49 -5.35 4.00 15.91
N ALA A 50 -5.38 4.92 16.85
CA ALA A 50 -4.67 4.80 18.11
C ALA A 50 -5.02 3.49 18.83
N ALA A 51 -6.32 3.16 18.94
CA ALA A 51 -6.76 1.91 19.55
C ALA A 51 -6.28 0.65 18.81
N VAL A 52 -6.20 0.70 17.47
CA VAL A 52 -5.65 -0.41 16.67
C VAL A 52 -4.16 -0.59 16.94
N LEU A 53 -3.39 0.51 16.95
CA LEU A 53 -1.95 0.49 17.20
C LEU A 53 -1.63 0.05 18.64
N ASP A 54 -2.42 0.48 19.62
CA ASP A 54 -2.29 0.03 21.02
C ASP A 54 -2.53 -1.48 21.14
N ALA A 55 -3.54 -2.01 20.44
CA ALA A 55 -3.81 -3.45 20.45
C ALA A 55 -2.67 -4.26 19.77
N ILE A 56 -2.07 -3.71 18.71
CA ILE A 56 -0.90 -4.30 18.04
C ILE A 56 0.31 -4.28 18.98
N ASN A 57 0.61 -3.13 19.61
CA ASN A 57 1.72 -2.99 20.54
C ASN A 57 1.56 -3.95 21.74
N THR A 58 0.36 -4.01 22.32
CA THR A 58 0.06 -4.96 23.39
C THR A 58 0.35 -6.39 22.97
N ALA A 59 -0.14 -6.80 21.79
CA ALA A 59 0.09 -8.14 21.27
C ALA A 59 1.59 -8.43 21.04
N TYR A 60 2.35 -7.46 20.54
CA TYR A 60 3.77 -7.59 20.27
C TYR A 60 4.58 -7.79 21.56
N PHE A 61 4.41 -6.88 22.53
CA PHE A 61 5.19 -6.92 23.76
C PHE A 61 4.78 -8.05 24.69
N ASP A 62 3.49 -8.40 24.73
CA ASP A 62 2.98 -9.54 25.52
C ASP A 62 3.14 -10.90 24.79
N ARG A 63 3.63 -10.89 23.53
CA ARG A 63 3.78 -12.08 22.69
C ARG A 63 2.47 -12.87 22.53
N THR A 64 1.37 -12.15 22.35
CA THR A 64 0.02 -12.70 22.19
C THR A 64 -0.51 -12.46 20.79
N ARG A 65 -1.75 -12.87 20.55
CA ARG A 65 -2.49 -12.50 19.33
C ARG A 65 -3.13 -11.13 19.51
N ILE A 66 -3.26 -10.40 18.41
CA ILE A 66 -3.96 -9.11 18.40
C ILE A 66 -5.42 -9.32 18.83
N SER A 67 -5.86 -8.56 19.83
CA SER A 67 -7.26 -8.58 20.28
C SER A 67 -8.08 -7.61 19.46
N ASN A 68 -8.90 -8.11 18.55
CA ASN A 68 -9.78 -7.30 17.71
C ASN A 68 -11.10 -6.92 18.40
N ARG A 69 -11.25 -7.26 19.69
CA ARG A 69 -12.48 -6.95 20.44
C ARG A 69 -12.58 -5.44 20.62
N ASN A 70 -13.72 -4.88 20.25
CA ASN A 70 -14.07 -3.46 20.33
C ASN A 70 -13.29 -2.52 19.40
N LEU A 71 -12.44 -3.02 18.50
CA LEU A 71 -11.79 -2.19 17.49
C LEU A 71 -12.79 -1.81 16.39
N LYS A 72 -12.79 -0.53 16.01
CA LYS A 72 -13.61 -0.01 14.91
C LYS A 72 -12.91 -0.24 13.57
N MET A 73 -12.94 -1.48 13.13
CA MET A 73 -12.32 -1.96 11.89
C MET A 73 -13.31 -2.77 11.07
N SER A 74 -13.20 -2.70 9.75
CA SER A 74 -13.85 -3.63 8.84
C SER A 74 -13.25 -5.04 8.98
N ASP A 75 -13.96 -6.07 8.54
CA ASP A 75 -13.42 -7.43 8.54
C ASP A 75 -12.21 -7.57 7.60
N LEU A 76 -12.15 -6.78 6.53
CA LEU A 76 -10.99 -6.72 5.64
C LEU A 76 -9.77 -6.15 6.37
N ALA A 77 -9.92 -5.00 7.05
CA ALA A 77 -8.83 -4.39 7.80
C ALA A 77 -8.30 -5.31 8.91
N LYS A 78 -9.18 -6.02 9.63
CA LYS A 78 -8.76 -7.02 10.63
C LYS A 78 -7.89 -8.11 10.01
N LYS A 79 -8.34 -8.69 8.89
CA LYS A 79 -7.59 -9.73 8.18
C LYS A 79 -6.26 -9.21 7.65
N SER A 80 -6.20 -7.98 7.14
CA SER A 80 -4.96 -7.36 6.66
C SER A 80 -3.95 -7.21 7.79
N VAL A 81 -4.36 -6.63 8.93
CA VAL A 81 -3.50 -6.50 10.12
C VAL A 81 -3.02 -7.86 10.63
N GLU A 82 -3.94 -8.84 10.77
CA GLU A 82 -3.60 -10.18 11.22
C GLU A 82 -2.63 -10.90 10.27
N SER A 83 -2.80 -10.73 8.96
CA SER A 83 -1.92 -11.31 7.94
C SER A 83 -0.51 -10.75 8.01
N ILE A 84 -0.38 -9.39 8.08
CA ILE A 84 0.92 -8.73 8.23
C ILE A 84 1.59 -9.20 9.53
N TYR A 85 0.87 -9.15 10.64
CA TYR A 85 1.40 -9.55 11.94
C TYR A 85 1.80 -11.03 12.00
N ALA A 86 1.08 -11.90 11.32
CA ALA A 86 1.39 -13.31 11.26
C ALA A 86 2.67 -13.61 10.45
N SER A 87 2.92 -12.87 9.39
CA SER A 87 4.13 -12.99 8.57
C SER A 87 5.33 -12.28 9.20
N SER A 88 5.13 -11.06 9.67
CA SER A 88 6.15 -10.20 10.27
C SER A 88 5.53 -9.44 11.44
N PRO A 89 5.70 -9.92 12.68
CA PRO A 89 5.22 -9.20 13.85
C PRO A 89 5.76 -7.78 13.88
N PHE A 90 4.94 -6.81 14.25
CA PHE A 90 5.31 -5.41 14.23
C PHE A 90 4.68 -4.63 15.37
N TYR A 91 5.23 -3.43 15.63
CA TYR A 91 4.72 -2.49 16.61
C TYR A 91 4.88 -1.06 16.12
N CYS A 92 4.05 -0.15 16.61
CA CYS A 92 4.19 1.28 16.38
C CYS A 92 5.33 1.82 17.26
N THR A 93 6.31 2.52 16.66
CA THR A 93 7.51 2.98 17.36
C THR A 93 7.26 4.21 18.21
N ASP A 94 6.32 5.06 17.81
CA ASP A 94 6.11 6.35 18.42
C ASP A 94 4.81 6.38 19.21
N LYS A 95 4.88 6.92 20.43
CA LYS A 95 3.71 7.14 21.27
C LYS A 95 2.85 8.31 20.78
N GLU A 96 3.47 9.29 20.18
CA GLU A 96 2.82 10.46 19.59
C GLU A 96 3.40 10.71 18.20
N PHE A 97 2.55 10.76 17.18
CA PHE A 97 2.98 11.10 15.84
C PHE A 97 1.88 11.80 15.04
N ALA A 98 2.31 12.47 13.97
CA ALA A 98 1.43 13.07 13.00
C ALA A 98 1.42 12.25 11.73
N ALA A 99 0.23 11.87 11.22
CA ALA A 99 0.06 11.15 9.99
C ALA A 99 -0.51 12.08 8.91
N HIS A 100 0.02 11.96 7.70
CA HIS A 100 -0.44 12.74 6.56
C HIS A 100 -1.71 12.11 5.96
N VAL A 101 -2.72 12.93 5.70
CA VAL A 101 -4.04 12.50 5.22
C VAL A 101 -4.24 12.86 3.75
N TRP A 102 -4.70 11.88 2.97
CA TRP A 102 -5.22 12.04 1.61
C TRP A 102 -6.72 11.82 1.62
N VAL A 103 -7.47 12.79 1.09
CA VAL A 103 -8.93 12.77 1.10
C VAL A 103 -9.44 12.26 -0.24
N TYR A 104 -10.44 11.36 -0.20
CA TYR A 104 -11.13 10.79 -1.35
C TYR A 104 -12.63 11.02 -1.25
N SER A 105 -13.36 10.76 -2.32
CA SER A 105 -14.81 10.97 -2.36
C SER A 105 -15.59 10.13 -1.35
N ASN A 106 -15.08 8.96 -0.97
CA ASN A 106 -15.75 7.97 -0.10
C ASN A 106 -14.97 7.63 1.18
N GLY A 107 -14.06 8.51 1.60
CA GLY A 107 -13.25 8.35 2.80
C GLY A 107 -11.88 8.99 2.63
N PHE A 108 -10.90 8.55 3.39
CA PHE A 108 -9.54 9.09 3.39
C PHE A 108 -8.55 8.03 3.84
N GLU A 109 -7.27 8.29 3.64
CA GLU A 109 -6.20 7.45 4.19
C GLU A 109 -5.19 8.29 4.96
N ALA A 110 -4.61 7.71 6.00
CA ALA A 110 -3.49 8.26 6.74
C ALA A 110 -2.23 7.46 6.39
N ARG A 111 -1.17 8.15 5.97
CA ARG A 111 0.14 7.60 5.62
C ARG A 111 1.21 7.99 6.65
N ASN A 112 2.38 7.39 6.51
CA ASN A 112 3.54 7.63 7.36
C ASN A 112 3.30 7.22 8.83
N ILE A 113 2.52 6.14 9.05
CA ILE A 113 2.35 5.54 10.36
C ILE A 113 3.63 4.78 10.70
N PRO A 114 4.40 5.20 11.73
CA PRO A 114 5.72 4.64 12.00
C PRO A 114 5.59 3.26 12.66
N ILE A 115 6.15 2.23 12.03
CA ILE A 115 6.16 0.87 12.57
C ILE A 115 7.52 0.22 12.43
N MET A 116 7.83 -0.70 13.33
CA MET A 116 8.98 -1.57 13.29
C MET A 116 8.52 -3.00 12.99
N LEU A 117 9.02 -3.58 11.91
CA LEU A 117 8.79 -4.98 11.54
C LEU A 117 9.89 -5.87 12.07
N THR A 118 9.52 -7.03 12.57
CA THR A 118 10.44 -8.10 12.96
C THR A 118 10.33 -9.25 11.96
N HIS A 119 11.40 -9.57 11.25
CA HIS A 119 11.40 -10.67 10.29
C HIS A 119 11.48 -12.03 10.99
N LYS A 120 10.57 -12.95 10.64
CA LYS A 120 10.59 -14.32 11.18
C LYS A 120 11.76 -15.12 10.58
N GLY A 121 12.58 -15.69 11.45
CA GLY A 121 13.66 -16.60 11.05
C GLY A 121 15.03 -15.95 10.92
N GLU A 122 15.14 -14.64 11.05
CA GLU A 122 16.40 -13.93 11.10
C GLU A 122 16.87 -13.75 12.56
N LYS A 123 18.20 -13.59 12.75
CA LYS A 123 18.77 -13.42 14.09
C LYS A 123 18.20 -12.16 14.74
N PHE A 124 17.99 -12.21 16.04
CA PHE A 124 17.62 -11.04 16.86
C PHE A 124 18.45 -9.82 16.43
N GLY A 125 17.81 -8.78 15.87
CA GLY A 125 18.47 -7.56 15.39
C GLY A 125 18.07 -7.09 14.00
N ASP A 126 17.38 -7.89 13.18
CA ASP A 126 16.90 -7.47 11.87
C ASP A 126 15.48 -6.88 11.98
N GLU A 127 15.38 -5.77 12.71
CA GLU A 127 14.19 -4.94 12.71
C GLU A 127 14.28 -3.91 11.57
N SER A 128 13.22 -3.81 10.78
CA SER A 128 13.14 -2.82 9.70
C SER A 128 12.13 -1.75 10.06
N PHE A 129 12.58 -0.49 10.12
CA PHE A 129 11.69 0.65 10.20
C PHE A 129 10.96 0.81 8.86
N VAL A 130 9.64 0.82 8.91
CA VAL A 130 8.77 1.01 7.75
C VAL A 130 7.60 1.92 8.12
N CYS A 131 6.91 2.43 7.10
CA CYS A 131 5.66 3.16 7.32
C CYS A 131 4.48 2.29 6.90
N ALA A 132 3.39 2.41 7.66
CA ALA A 132 2.10 1.83 7.30
C ALA A 132 1.12 2.91 6.81
N VAL A 133 0.06 2.42 6.18
CA VAL A 133 -1.09 3.21 5.73
C VAL A 133 -2.35 2.62 6.35
N ALA A 134 -3.22 3.47 6.86
CA ALA A 134 -4.56 3.10 7.30
C ALA A 134 -5.60 3.83 6.46
N GLU A 135 -6.56 3.10 5.89
CA GLU A 135 -7.68 3.67 5.15
C GLU A 135 -8.92 3.74 6.04
N PHE A 136 -9.69 4.81 5.86
CA PHE A 136 -10.90 5.09 6.63
C PHE A 136 -12.09 5.36 5.71
N ASP A 137 -13.27 4.94 6.13
CA ASP A 137 -14.51 5.44 5.56
C ASP A 137 -14.86 6.82 6.12
N ASN A 138 -15.94 7.43 5.62
CA ASN A 138 -16.39 8.75 6.06
C ASN A 138 -16.86 8.78 7.54
N SER A 139 -17.05 7.63 8.19
CA SER A 139 -17.39 7.53 9.61
C SER A 139 -16.14 7.47 10.52
N GLY A 140 -14.96 7.36 9.94
CA GLY A 140 -13.70 7.17 10.66
C GLY A 140 -13.43 5.72 11.06
N THR A 141 -14.16 4.74 10.48
CA THR A 141 -13.87 3.30 10.66
C THR A 141 -12.65 2.92 9.82
N VAL A 142 -11.70 2.18 10.39
CA VAL A 142 -10.55 1.63 9.64
C VAL A 142 -11.04 0.55 8.69
N ILE A 143 -10.92 0.76 7.38
CA ILE A 143 -11.42 -0.16 6.34
C ILE A 143 -10.31 -0.99 5.69
N ASP A 144 -9.06 -0.53 5.72
CA ASP A 144 -7.86 -1.29 5.36
C ASP A 144 -6.64 -0.83 6.17
N PHE A 145 -5.64 -1.71 6.29
CA PHE A 145 -4.36 -1.41 6.90
C PHE A 145 -3.27 -2.19 6.16
N ARG A 146 -2.19 -1.51 5.74
CA ARG A 146 -1.14 -2.10 4.91
C ARG A 146 0.21 -1.41 5.08
N LEU A 147 1.25 -2.03 4.58
CA LEU A 147 2.56 -1.40 4.50
C LEU A 147 2.58 -0.36 3.37
N GLN A 148 3.27 0.73 3.57
CA GLN A 148 3.43 1.79 2.57
C GLN A 148 4.39 1.36 1.46
N ILE A 149 4.01 1.55 0.20
CA ILE A 149 4.77 1.09 -0.97
C ILE A 149 6.16 1.74 -1.04
N SER A 150 6.27 3.03 -0.74
CA SER A 150 7.54 3.76 -0.77
C SER A 150 8.61 3.14 0.13
N THR A 151 8.20 2.54 1.24
CA THR A 151 9.12 1.88 2.18
C THR A 151 9.63 0.55 1.63
N HIS A 152 8.79 -0.23 0.96
CA HIS A 152 9.23 -1.46 0.27
C HIS A 152 10.23 -1.17 -0.84
N ILE A 153 10.07 -0.05 -1.54
CA ILE A 153 11.01 0.41 -2.55
C ILE A 153 12.35 0.76 -1.91
N ALA A 154 12.36 1.48 -0.80
CA ALA A 154 13.59 1.92 -0.14
C ALA A 154 14.42 0.75 0.42
N SER A 155 13.79 -0.26 1.03
CA SER A 155 14.49 -1.39 1.64
C SER A 155 15.16 -2.33 0.62
N ARG A 156 14.54 -2.55 -0.54
CA ARG A 156 15.12 -3.39 -1.61
C ARG A 156 16.24 -2.73 -2.40
N TRP A 157 16.39 -1.42 -2.33
CA TRP A 157 17.32 -0.67 -3.19
C TRP A 157 18.71 -0.52 -2.64
N ASN A 158 18.88 -0.67 -1.34
CA ASN A 158 20.22 -0.76 -0.74
C ASN A 158 20.96 -2.05 -1.15
N GLU A 159 20.28 -2.99 -1.80
CA GLU A 159 20.85 -4.28 -2.20
C GLU A 159 21.33 -4.34 -3.67
N LEU A 160 20.97 -3.38 -4.53
CA LEU A 160 21.04 -3.60 -5.99
C LEU A 160 21.91 -2.66 -6.83
N ASP A 161 22.52 -1.57 -6.31
CA ASP A 161 23.23 -0.66 -7.22
C ASP A 161 24.43 0.07 -6.58
N GLU A 162 25.66 -0.37 -6.95
CA GLU A 162 26.91 0.27 -6.58
C GLU A 162 27.27 1.50 -7.47
N ASN A 163 26.47 1.84 -8.50
CA ASN A 163 26.77 2.89 -9.49
C ASN A 163 25.80 4.08 -9.46
N TYR A 164 25.50 4.60 -8.30
CA TYR A 164 24.39 5.51 -8.07
C TYR A 164 24.73 7.00 -8.10
N ASN A 165 23.95 7.81 -8.83
CA ASN A 165 23.92 9.28 -8.73
C ASN A 165 22.82 9.68 -7.74
N GLU A 166 23.17 9.76 -6.45
CA GLU A 166 22.27 9.55 -5.30
C GLU A 166 21.08 10.50 -5.12
N VAL A 167 21.19 11.78 -5.47
CA VAL A 167 20.21 12.77 -4.99
C VAL A 167 18.98 12.89 -5.92
N THR A 168 19.18 12.94 -7.22
CA THR A 168 18.07 13.12 -8.19
C THR A 168 17.19 11.87 -8.28
N ASP A 169 17.82 10.72 -8.16
CA ASP A 169 17.15 9.43 -8.27
C ASP A 169 16.32 9.09 -7.03
N LEU A 170 16.78 9.43 -5.83
CA LEU A 170 16.00 9.22 -4.59
C LEU A 170 14.68 10.00 -4.61
N ARG A 171 14.71 11.26 -5.04
CA ARG A 171 13.49 12.08 -5.15
C ARG A 171 12.51 11.51 -6.18
N GLN A 172 12.99 11.09 -7.35
CA GLN A 172 12.13 10.48 -8.38
C GLN A 172 11.51 9.16 -7.90
N LYS A 173 12.27 8.38 -7.16
CA LYS A 173 11.81 7.12 -6.53
C LYS A 173 10.74 7.36 -5.49
N GLU A 174 10.91 8.35 -4.64
CA GLU A 174 9.89 8.75 -3.66
C GLU A 174 8.60 9.19 -4.37
N ILE A 175 8.72 9.99 -5.44
CA ILE A 175 7.56 10.40 -6.24
C ILE A 175 6.89 9.19 -6.89
N ILE A 176 7.66 8.25 -7.47
CA ILE A 176 7.10 7.00 -8.04
C ILE A 176 6.38 6.19 -6.96
N GLY A 177 7.01 6.00 -5.79
CA GLY A 177 6.40 5.26 -4.68
C GLY A 177 5.07 5.88 -4.25
N ARG A 178 5.03 7.20 -4.10
CA ARG A 178 3.81 7.94 -3.78
C ARG A 178 2.75 7.81 -4.88
N THR A 179 3.14 7.94 -6.14
CA THR A 179 2.22 7.82 -7.27
C THR A 179 1.63 6.42 -7.39
N LEU A 180 2.44 5.37 -7.12
CA LEU A 180 1.94 3.99 -7.07
C LEU A 180 0.97 3.78 -5.91
N GLU A 181 1.23 4.42 -4.75
CA GLU A 181 0.33 4.41 -3.61
C GLU A 181 -1.02 5.02 -3.96
N ASP A 182 -1.00 6.22 -4.58
CA ASP A 182 -2.20 6.92 -5.04
C ASP A 182 -2.95 6.09 -6.09
N PHE A 183 -2.24 5.47 -7.02
CA PHE A 183 -2.80 4.63 -8.08
C PHE A 183 -3.50 3.40 -7.50
N ARG A 184 -2.86 2.68 -6.57
CA ARG A 184 -3.45 1.56 -5.85
C ARG A 184 -4.72 1.98 -5.11
N THR A 185 -4.62 3.03 -4.32
CA THR A 185 -5.74 3.50 -3.49
C THR A 185 -6.91 3.97 -4.34
N ALA A 186 -6.65 4.66 -5.46
CA ALA A 186 -7.70 5.09 -6.37
C ALA A 186 -8.49 3.91 -6.95
N TYR A 187 -7.85 2.76 -7.23
CA TYR A 187 -8.57 1.54 -7.63
C TYR A 187 -9.43 0.99 -6.49
N CYS A 188 -8.88 0.85 -5.30
CA CYS A 188 -9.61 0.33 -4.14
C CYS A 188 -10.82 1.20 -3.81
N ARG A 189 -10.70 2.51 -3.97
CA ARG A 189 -11.76 3.49 -3.74
C ARG A 189 -12.66 3.74 -4.94
N LYS A 190 -12.36 3.13 -6.08
CA LYS A 190 -13.09 3.33 -7.34
C LYS A 190 -13.08 4.80 -7.81
N ASP A 191 -12.02 5.53 -7.48
CA ASP A 191 -11.84 6.93 -7.87
C ASP A 191 -11.35 7.01 -9.31
N ILE A 192 -12.32 7.03 -10.22
CA ILE A 192 -12.06 7.10 -11.68
C ILE A 192 -11.32 8.37 -12.05
N LYS A 193 -11.63 9.49 -11.39
CA LYS A 193 -11.02 10.76 -11.76
C LYS A 193 -9.53 10.75 -11.47
N THR A 194 -9.12 10.34 -10.29
CA THR A 194 -7.71 10.21 -9.93
C THR A 194 -6.96 9.27 -10.88
N ILE A 195 -7.55 8.12 -11.21
CA ILE A 195 -6.94 7.19 -12.18
C ILE A 195 -6.82 7.83 -13.56
N GLU A 196 -7.86 8.51 -14.04
CA GLU A 196 -7.87 9.17 -15.35
C GLU A 196 -6.81 10.27 -15.45
N ASP A 197 -6.65 11.06 -14.38
CA ASP A 197 -5.69 12.17 -14.31
C ASP A 197 -4.22 11.68 -14.31
N MET A 198 -3.96 10.46 -13.81
CA MET A 198 -2.61 9.87 -13.80
C MET A 198 -2.12 9.41 -15.18
N PHE A 199 -3.01 9.14 -16.12
CA PHE A 199 -2.64 8.71 -17.47
C PHE A 199 -2.43 9.92 -18.40
N SER A 200 -1.39 9.86 -19.23
CA SER A 200 -1.28 10.79 -20.35
C SER A 200 -2.43 10.59 -21.34
N ASP A 201 -2.76 11.62 -22.12
CA ASP A 201 -3.85 11.53 -23.12
C ASP A 201 -3.54 10.53 -24.23
N GLN A 202 -2.26 10.27 -24.46
CA GLN A 202 -1.77 9.30 -25.47
C GLN A 202 -1.39 7.95 -24.86
N ALA A 203 -1.77 7.68 -23.62
CA ALA A 203 -1.39 6.46 -22.93
C ALA A 203 -1.80 5.20 -23.70
N LEU A 204 -0.85 4.28 -23.84
CA LEU A 204 -1.07 2.95 -24.38
C LEU A 204 -1.41 1.97 -23.26
N ILE A 205 -2.59 1.37 -23.31
CA ILE A 205 -3.00 0.38 -22.32
C ILE A 205 -3.15 -0.98 -22.99
N ILE A 206 -2.47 -2.00 -22.46
CA ILE A 206 -2.53 -3.38 -22.93
C ILE A 206 -2.96 -4.29 -21.79
N THR A 207 -4.03 -5.04 -21.96
CA THR A 207 -4.53 -5.98 -20.95
C THR A 207 -4.58 -7.40 -21.51
N GLY A 208 -3.91 -8.32 -20.83
CA GLY A 208 -3.95 -9.74 -21.14
C GLY A 208 -5.23 -10.39 -20.61
N ARG A 209 -5.77 -11.36 -21.35
CA ARG A 209 -6.88 -12.20 -20.92
C ARG A 209 -6.60 -13.65 -21.26
N VAL A 210 -6.74 -14.54 -20.28
CA VAL A 210 -6.62 -15.99 -20.50
C VAL A 210 -7.85 -16.50 -21.21
N ILE A 211 -7.64 -17.16 -22.37
CA ILE A 211 -8.66 -17.91 -23.10
C ILE A 211 -8.36 -19.39 -22.95
N LYS A 212 -9.31 -20.15 -22.41
CA LYS A 212 -9.25 -21.60 -22.36
C LYS A 212 -9.84 -22.16 -23.65
N ARG A 213 -9.05 -22.87 -24.45
CA ARG A 213 -9.53 -23.59 -25.65
C ARG A 213 -9.57 -25.08 -25.35
N VAL A 214 -10.68 -25.70 -25.67
CA VAL A 214 -10.83 -27.16 -25.67
C VAL A 214 -10.58 -27.62 -27.09
N THR A 215 -9.50 -28.34 -27.34
CA THR A 215 -9.26 -28.97 -28.65
C THR A 215 -10.12 -30.22 -28.74
N GLN A 216 -10.97 -30.31 -29.74
CA GLN A 216 -11.72 -31.53 -30.09
C GLN A 216 -10.74 -32.52 -30.75
N GLY A 217 -10.38 -33.59 -30.06
CA GLY A 217 -9.57 -34.71 -30.50
C GLY A 217 -9.66 -35.82 -29.47
N ASP A 218 -9.16 -37.05 -29.78
CA ASP A 218 -9.23 -38.25 -28.91
C ASP A 218 -8.63 -38.09 -27.49
N LYS A 219 -7.95 -36.98 -27.21
CA LYS A 219 -7.60 -36.53 -25.88
C LYS A 219 -8.05 -35.08 -25.74
N ARG A 220 -9.03 -34.84 -24.87
CA ARG A 220 -9.44 -33.48 -24.47
C ARG A 220 -8.27 -32.79 -23.78
N MET A 221 -7.43 -32.09 -24.53
CA MET A 221 -6.39 -31.20 -23.95
C MET A 221 -6.96 -29.80 -23.80
N MET A 222 -6.99 -29.31 -22.59
CA MET A 222 -7.26 -27.89 -22.29
C MET A 222 -5.96 -27.10 -22.48
N THR A 223 -5.88 -26.27 -23.51
CA THR A 223 -4.78 -25.31 -23.67
C THR A 223 -5.24 -23.94 -23.22
N SER A 224 -4.44 -23.29 -22.37
CA SER A 224 -4.63 -21.89 -21.98
C SER A 224 -3.75 -21.01 -22.86
N GLN A 225 -4.33 -19.95 -23.41
CA GLN A 225 -3.64 -18.96 -24.23
C GLN A 225 -4.03 -17.58 -23.76
N VAL A 226 -3.09 -16.63 -23.79
CA VAL A 226 -3.39 -15.22 -23.51
C VAL A 226 -3.65 -14.48 -24.82
N THR A 227 -4.68 -13.66 -24.81
CA THR A 227 -4.91 -12.64 -25.83
C THR A 227 -4.74 -11.26 -25.21
N TYR A 228 -4.09 -10.35 -25.93
CA TYR A 228 -3.84 -8.99 -25.49
C TYR A 228 -4.77 -8.02 -26.21
N ASN A 229 -5.47 -7.20 -25.41
CA ASN A 229 -6.33 -6.13 -25.90
C ASN A 229 -5.62 -4.79 -25.73
N ARG A 230 -5.41 -4.07 -26.83
CA ARG A 230 -4.87 -2.70 -26.82
C ARG A 230 -6.01 -1.71 -26.74
N GLN A 231 -5.87 -0.73 -25.87
CA GLN A 231 -6.90 0.26 -25.58
C GLN A 231 -6.28 1.66 -25.47
N THR A 232 -7.05 2.66 -25.85
CA THR A 232 -6.77 4.06 -25.51
C THR A 232 -7.14 4.33 -24.06
N LYS A 233 -6.63 5.41 -23.47
CA LYS A 233 -7.05 5.93 -22.15
C LYS A 233 -8.58 5.95 -22.01
N GLN A 234 -9.27 6.55 -22.98
CA GLN A 234 -10.73 6.70 -22.96
C GLN A 234 -11.46 5.35 -22.91
N GLN A 235 -11.03 4.38 -23.72
CA GLN A 235 -11.62 3.04 -23.75
C GLN A 235 -11.38 2.32 -22.42
N TYR A 236 -10.17 2.42 -21.88
CA TYR A 236 -9.81 1.82 -20.61
C TYR A 236 -10.63 2.40 -19.45
N ILE A 237 -10.73 3.72 -19.35
CA ILE A 237 -11.51 4.40 -18.31
C ILE A 237 -13.00 4.04 -18.40
N ALA A 238 -13.56 3.95 -19.61
CA ALA A 238 -14.94 3.50 -19.80
C ALA A 238 -15.17 2.07 -19.31
N ASN A 239 -14.23 1.16 -19.62
CA ASN A 239 -14.28 -0.23 -19.14
C ASN A 239 -14.13 -0.32 -17.62
N LEU A 240 -13.24 0.51 -17.04
CA LEU A 240 -13.03 0.55 -15.61
C LEU A 240 -14.25 1.08 -14.85
N ARG A 241 -14.95 2.11 -15.36
CA ARG A 241 -16.24 2.57 -14.81
C ARG A 241 -17.25 1.44 -14.73
N ASN A 242 -17.35 0.62 -15.77
CA ASN A 242 -18.24 -0.55 -15.78
C ASN A 242 -17.81 -1.61 -14.75
N ALA A 243 -16.50 -1.85 -14.59
CA ALA A 243 -15.98 -2.77 -13.58
C ALA A 243 -16.28 -2.25 -12.17
N PHE A 244 -16.08 -0.96 -11.90
CA PHE A 244 -16.36 -0.33 -10.61
C PHE A 244 -17.85 -0.37 -10.24
N ALA A 245 -18.73 -0.16 -11.22
CA ALA A 245 -20.18 -0.22 -11.00
C ALA A 245 -20.67 -1.64 -10.64
N ARG A 246 -20.05 -2.68 -11.18
CA ARG A 246 -20.45 -4.08 -10.98
C ARG A 246 -19.92 -4.70 -9.69
N ASN A 247 -18.90 -4.13 -9.08
CA ASN A 247 -18.26 -4.67 -7.88
C ASN A 247 -18.62 -3.82 -6.65
N LYS A 248 -19.00 -4.48 -5.55
CA LYS A 248 -19.28 -3.81 -4.27
C LYS A 248 -17.98 -3.30 -3.65
N PHE A 249 -16.91 -4.12 -3.70
CA PHE A 249 -15.58 -3.75 -3.26
C PHE A 249 -14.55 -4.14 -4.32
N ILE A 250 -13.39 -3.48 -4.27
CA ILE A 250 -12.19 -3.81 -5.03
C ILE A 250 -11.02 -3.62 -4.07
N LYS A 251 -10.14 -4.60 -4.01
CA LYS A 251 -8.85 -4.53 -3.33
C LYS A 251 -7.77 -4.81 -4.36
N VAL A 252 -6.78 -3.95 -4.40
CA VAL A 252 -5.59 -4.10 -5.24
C VAL A 252 -4.37 -4.05 -4.33
N ASP A 253 -3.48 -5.02 -4.47
CA ASP A 253 -2.20 -5.04 -3.79
C ASP A 253 -1.06 -5.06 -4.82
N PHE A 254 0.04 -4.40 -4.50
CA PHE A 254 1.24 -4.31 -5.32
C PHE A 254 2.43 -4.87 -4.57
N ASP A 255 3.05 -5.91 -5.15
CA ASP A 255 4.21 -6.60 -4.61
C ASP A 255 5.36 -6.65 -5.62
N ASP A 256 6.54 -7.06 -5.18
CA ASP A 256 7.73 -7.29 -6.04
C ASP A 256 8.07 -6.13 -6.98
N ILE A 257 8.01 -4.91 -6.46
CA ILE A 257 8.21 -3.69 -7.25
C ILE A 257 9.66 -3.54 -7.66
N SER A 258 9.89 -3.41 -8.96
CA SER A 258 11.18 -3.16 -9.58
C SER A 258 11.07 -1.93 -10.49
N ILE A 259 12.03 -1.00 -10.38
CA ILE A 259 12.02 0.26 -11.13
C ILE A 259 13.34 0.38 -11.88
N LYS A 260 13.25 0.66 -13.19
CA LYS A 260 14.42 0.90 -14.05
C LYS A 260 14.24 2.21 -14.80
N ARG A 261 15.30 3.02 -14.86
CA ARG A 261 15.35 4.21 -15.69
C ARG A 261 15.69 3.83 -17.13
N SER A 262 15.09 4.49 -18.10
CA SER A 262 15.45 4.30 -19.50
C SER A 262 16.85 4.88 -19.77
N GLU A 263 17.68 4.13 -20.50
CA GLU A 263 18.99 4.58 -20.96
C GLU A 263 18.89 5.58 -22.13
N LYS A 264 17.80 5.48 -22.91
CA LYS A 264 17.57 6.35 -24.09
C LYS A 264 16.87 7.65 -23.75
N ASP A 265 15.94 7.62 -22.79
CA ASP A 265 15.22 8.80 -22.30
C ASP A 265 15.23 8.83 -20.78
N PRO A 266 16.13 9.62 -20.17
CA PRO A 266 16.24 9.71 -18.72
C PRO A 266 14.99 10.23 -17.99
N SER A 267 14.03 10.77 -18.70
CA SER A 267 12.73 11.17 -18.13
C SER A 267 11.74 10.01 -17.99
N MET A 268 12.05 8.84 -18.57
CA MET A 268 11.19 7.66 -18.58
C MET A 268 11.67 6.61 -17.58
N PHE A 269 10.71 6.07 -16.83
CA PHE A 269 10.94 4.98 -15.87
C PHE A 269 9.98 3.82 -16.14
N GLY A 270 10.53 2.61 -16.26
CA GLY A 270 9.76 1.37 -16.31
C GLY A 270 9.60 0.80 -14.92
N ILE A 271 8.37 0.54 -14.51
CA ILE A 271 8.02 -0.07 -13.22
C ILE A 271 7.36 -1.40 -13.49
N LYS A 272 7.97 -2.49 -13.03
CA LYS A 272 7.43 -3.86 -13.09
C LYS A 272 7.07 -4.29 -11.68
N LEU A 273 5.86 -4.81 -11.50
CA LEU A 273 5.38 -5.26 -10.21
C LEU A 273 4.38 -6.41 -10.34
N THR A 274 4.18 -7.15 -9.28
CA THR A 274 3.10 -8.12 -9.15
C THR A 274 1.84 -7.39 -8.67
N GLN A 275 0.76 -7.43 -9.46
CA GLN A 275 -0.54 -6.93 -9.07
C GLN A 275 -1.45 -8.08 -8.70
N SER A 276 -2.04 -8.03 -7.51
CA SER A 276 -3.16 -8.86 -7.10
C SER A 276 -4.42 -8.02 -7.10
N TRP A 277 -5.47 -8.53 -7.76
CA TRP A 277 -6.79 -7.90 -7.80
C TRP A 277 -7.81 -8.82 -7.17
N MET A 278 -8.54 -8.34 -6.19
CA MET A 278 -9.65 -9.01 -5.55
C MET A 278 -10.89 -8.14 -5.60
N SER A 279 -12.01 -8.71 -6.03
CA SER A 279 -13.28 -7.99 -6.09
C SER A 279 -14.46 -8.90 -5.75
N THR A 280 -15.69 -8.36 -5.76
CA THR A 280 -16.89 -9.14 -5.42
C THR A 280 -17.07 -10.40 -6.28
N ASN A 281 -16.66 -10.34 -7.55
CA ASN A 281 -16.99 -11.38 -8.53
C ASN A 281 -15.77 -11.93 -9.28
N TYR A 282 -14.57 -11.42 -9.02
CA TYR A 282 -13.39 -11.75 -9.80
C TYR A 282 -12.11 -11.47 -9.02
N ASP A 283 -11.21 -12.44 -9.06
CA ASP A 283 -9.86 -12.34 -8.50
C ASP A 283 -8.86 -12.73 -9.57
N ASP A 284 -7.75 -11.98 -9.65
CA ASP A 284 -6.62 -12.33 -10.49
C ASP A 284 -5.30 -11.88 -9.88
N LYS A 285 -4.22 -12.44 -10.42
CA LYS A 285 -2.85 -12.07 -10.12
C LYS A 285 -2.03 -12.07 -11.39
N GLY A 286 -1.12 -11.13 -11.52
CA GLY A 286 -0.27 -11.04 -12.70
C GLY A 286 0.75 -9.94 -12.62
N THR A 287 1.51 -9.78 -13.71
CA THR A 287 2.51 -8.74 -13.85
C THR A 287 1.88 -7.47 -14.40
N LEU A 288 1.96 -6.39 -13.62
CA LEU A 288 1.70 -5.03 -14.08
C LEU A 288 3.04 -4.39 -14.48
N PHE A 289 3.09 -3.79 -15.67
CA PHE A 289 4.20 -2.96 -16.10
C PHE A 289 3.69 -1.57 -16.48
N LEU A 290 4.37 -0.55 -15.95
CA LEU A 290 4.04 0.85 -16.18
C LEU A 290 5.28 1.57 -16.72
N ILE A 291 5.07 2.51 -17.65
CA ILE A 291 6.09 3.49 -18.02
C ILE A 291 5.61 4.85 -17.54
N PHE A 292 6.36 5.43 -16.60
CA PHE A 292 6.16 6.79 -16.14
C PHE A 292 7.05 7.75 -16.92
N LYS A 293 6.50 8.91 -17.25
CA LYS A 293 7.25 10.04 -17.80
C LYS A 293 7.28 11.16 -16.77
N PHE A 294 8.48 11.64 -16.46
CA PHE A 294 8.69 12.80 -15.61
C PHE A 294 8.90 14.03 -16.48
N PRO A 295 7.94 14.95 -16.56
CA PRO A 295 8.13 16.20 -17.26
C PRO A 295 9.14 17.09 -16.50
N SER A 296 9.74 18.06 -17.18
CA SER A 296 10.62 19.03 -16.54
C SER A 296 9.91 19.87 -15.48
N ASN A 297 8.60 20.07 -15.63
CA ASN A 297 7.73 20.74 -14.68
C ASN A 297 6.38 20.00 -14.65
N GLY A 298 5.88 19.73 -13.44
CA GLY A 298 4.58 19.05 -13.22
C GLY A 298 4.69 17.64 -12.67
N ASP A 299 3.55 17.01 -12.49
CA ASP A 299 3.44 15.65 -11.98
C ASP A 299 3.77 14.62 -13.06
N PRO A 300 4.29 13.43 -12.67
CA PRO A 300 4.54 12.35 -13.61
C PRO A 300 3.24 11.83 -14.21
N SER A 301 3.30 11.33 -15.46
CA SER A 301 2.18 10.69 -16.15
C SER A 301 2.51 9.26 -16.53
N ILE A 302 1.48 8.41 -16.57
CA ILE A 302 1.60 7.04 -17.06
C ILE A 302 1.41 7.06 -18.58
N GLU A 303 2.48 6.72 -19.32
CA GLU A 303 2.48 6.64 -20.78
C GLU A 303 2.08 5.25 -21.28
N VAL A 304 2.47 4.22 -20.53
CA VAL A 304 2.17 2.82 -20.86
C VAL A 304 1.69 2.10 -19.61
N ARG A 305 0.64 1.31 -19.76
CA ARG A 305 0.20 0.33 -18.78
C ARG A 305 -0.03 -1.01 -19.46
N THR A 306 0.69 -2.02 -19.05
CA THR A 306 0.41 -3.39 -19.49
C THR A 306 0.11 -4.29 -18.32
N TRP A 307 -0.73 -5.29 -18.55
CA TRP A 307 -1.02 -6.32 -17.56
C TRP A 307 -1.03 -7.69 -18.21
N THR A 308 -0.29 -8.61 -17.59
CA THR A 308 -0.15 -9.99 -18.08
C THR A 308 -0.52 -10.94 -16.94
N PRO A 309 -1.43 -11.92 -17.16
CA PRO A 309 -1.78 -12.91 -16.16
C PRO A 309 -0.57 -13.72 -15.69
N GLU A 310 -0.57 -14.15 -14.41
CA GLU A 310 0.47 -14.99 -13.82
C GLU A 310 0.69 -16.26 -14.66
N GLY A 311 1.96 -16.64 -14.88
CA GLY A 311 2.35 -17.79 -15.70
C GLY A 311 2.38 -17.54 -17.22
N PHE A 312 2.22 -16.29 -17.65
CA PHE A 312 2.27 -15.90 -19.06
C PHE A 312 3.16 -14.67 -19.28
N GLU A 313 4.40 -14.71 -18.75
CA GLU A 313 5.35 -13.61 -18.91
C GLU A 313 5.55 -13.29 -20.41
N ASN A 314 5.63 -12.00 -20.71
CA ASN A 314 5.86 -11.48 -22.04
C ASN A 314 6.74 -10.22 -21.96
N ASP A 315 8.03 -10.38 -22.20
CA ASP A 315 9.02 -9.30 -22.07
C ASP A 315 8.83 -8.19 -23.12
N ASP A 316 8.19 -8.46 -24.26
CA ASP A 316 7.89 -7.45 -25.28
C ASP A 316 6.93 -6.35 -24.78
N ILE A 317 6.16 -6.65 -23.75
CA ILE A 317 5.20 -5.70 -23.17
C ILE A 317 5.41 -5.44 -21.67
N SER A 318 6.45 -6.02 -21.06
CA SER A 318 6.74 -5.89 -19.65
C SER A 318 8.17 -5.42 -19.35
N THR A 319 8.83 -4.80 -20.32
CA THR A 319 10.17 -4.22 -20.19
C THR A 319 10.29 -2.92 -20.99
N LEU A 320 11.23 -2.04 -20.60
CA LEU A 320 11.53 -0.81 -21.34
C LEU A 320 12.00 -1.13 -22.77
N SER A 321 12.86 -2.15 -22.93
CA SER A 321 13.38 -2.55 -24.24
C SER A 321 12.29 -3.01 -25.20
N GLY A 322 11.22 -3.63 -24.72
CA GLY A 322 10.05 -4.00 -25.53
C GLY A 322 9.30 -2.78 -26.10
N PHE A 323 9.47 -1.60 -25.51
CA PHE A 323 8.95 -0.32 -26.00
C PHE A 323 10.02 0.55 -26.70
N GLY A 324 11.22 0.00 -26.89
CA GLY A 324 12.30 0.70 -27.57
C GLY A 324 13.00 1.78 -26.72
N LEU A 325 12.84 1.73 -25.40
CA LEU A 325 13.41 2.66 -24.40
C LEU A 325 14.62 2.10 -23.68
#